data_f5bf44ca213b2caadfd8ac13fe6fe7e1
#
_entry.id   f5bf44ca213b2caadfd8ac13fe6fe7e1
#
_cell.length_a   1.000
_cell.length_b   1.000
_cell.length_c   1.000
_cell.angle_alpha   90.00
_cell.angle_beta   90.00
_cell.angle_gamma   90.00
#
_symmetry.space_group_name_H-M   'P 1'
#
loop_
_entity.id
_entity.type
_entity.pdbx_description
1 polymer ?
#
loop_
_entity_poly.entity_id
_entity_poly.type
_entity_poly.pdbx_seq_one_letter_code
_entity_poly.pdbx_strand_id
1 'polypeptide(L)'
;MLRLGTYFQHNPSEDLPMTTPETPVPAAPKRIPFVTDAIRLARVLFSPGAVFEEQREKPTVWIPWLLLSVLMVAVTFVNLPVTRQAMRLAAEARGQPMPAAAESIAMVSTVVITPLFLLIMILVSAGIMYLVLLATGGEVRFKGLMCTATFASIIGVLQLVLMAIVLKLRGPEGIRTAADMQVSFGLDLLLPADASLPKFVEGLLRGVSPFSLGSLALMAFGVHAVERQTKGAAWSAATGSFLVSLVVGAFFAGLGGGSR
;
A
#
# COMPACT_ATOMS: atom_id res chain seq x y z
N MET A 1 -20.97 13.10 85.79
CA MET A 1 -19.98 13.88 85.05
C MET A 1 -20.48 14.01 83.60
N LEU A 2 -21.09 15.15 83.25
CA LEU A 2 -21.66 15.48 82.00
C LEU A 2 -20.56 16.15 81.15
N ARG A 3 -20.23 15.57 79.92
CA ARG A 3 -19.40 16.23 78.91
C ARG A 3 -20.33 16.85 77.86
N LEU A 4 -20.36 18.18 77.85
CA LEU A 4 -20.96 19.00 76.79
C LEU A 4 -20.11 18.90 75.51
N GLY A 5 -20.69 18.34 74.47
CA GLY A 5 -20.10 18.33 73.09
C GLY A 5 -20.44 19.65 72.40
N THR A 6 -19.44 20.43 72.05
CA THR A 6 -19.53 21.62 71.21
C THR A 6 -19.82 21.20 69.76
N TYR A 7 -21.03 21.54 69.31
CA TYR A 7 -21.36 21.44 67.88
C TYR A 7 -20.69 22.60 67.12
N PHE A 8 -19.70 22.27 66.29
CA PHE A 8 -19.21 23.17 65.25
C PHE A 8 -20.28 23.25 64.17
N GLN A 9 -20.93 24.37 64.07
CA GLN A 9 -21.82 24.69 62.96
C GLN A 9 -20.95 24.96 61.69
N HIS A 10 -20.92 23.98 60.81
CA HIS A 10 -20.30 24.13 59.47
C HIS A 10 -21.24 25.02 58.63
N ASN A 11 -20.75 26.18 58.20
CA ASN A 11 -21.48 27.11 57.35
C ASN A 11 -21.34 26.68 55.90
N PRO A 12 -22.41 26.21 55.22
CA PRO A 12 -22.31 25.64 53.86
C PRO A 12 -22.26 26.70 52.73
N SER A 13 -21.99 27.95 53.03
CA SER A 13 -22.08 29.05 52.05
C SER A 13 -20.75 29.56 51.51
N GLU A 14 -19.61 28.91 51.82
CA GLU A 14 -18.30 29.43 51.37
C GLU A 14 -17.60 28.64 50.24
N ASP A 15 -18.13 27.48 49.81
CA ASP A 15 -17.51 26.71 48.73
C ASP A 15 -18.30 26.81 47.40
N LEU A 16 -18.52 28.03 46.91
CA LEU A 16 -18.87 28.19 45.52
C LEU A 16 -17.58 28.09 44.70
N PRO A 17 -17.42 27.06 43.87
CA PRO A 17 -16.26 27.00 42.96
C PRO A 17 -16.33 28.22 42.03
N MET A 18 -15.32 29.09 42.15
CA MET A 18 -15.12 30.16 41.14
C MET A 18 -14.91 29.49 39.79
N THR A 19 -15.96 29.44 38.99
CA THR A 19 -15.85 29.07 37.54
C THR A 19 -15.04 30.17 36.90
N THR A 20 -13.74 29.95 36.77
CA THR A 20 -12.90 30.75 35.83
C THR A 20 -13.56 30.68 34.46
N PRO A 21 -13.84 31.83 33.80
CA PRO A 21 -14.40 31.81 32.47
C PRO A 21 -13.41 31.08 31.56
N GLU A 22 -13.82 29.89 31.05
CA GLU A 22 -13.05 29.17 30.02
C GLU A 22 -12.87 30.09 28.83
N THR A 23 -11.65 30.56 28.64
CA THR A 23 -11.27 31.25 27.42
C THR A 23 -11.61 30.37 26.23
N PRO A 24 -12.41 30.82 25.25
CA PRO A 24 -12.76 29.96 24.09
C PRO A 24 -11.49 29.51 23.41
N VAL A 25 -11.19 28.22 23.49
CA VAL A 25 -10.07 27.62 22.76
C VAL A 25 -10.33 27.85 21.27
N PRO A 26 -9.43 28.53 20.54
CA PRO A 26 -9.63 28.80 19.12
C PRO A 26 -9.90 27.46 18.41
N ALA A 27 -11.02 27.41 17.69
CA ALA A 27 -11.39 26.21 16.93
C ALA A 27 -10.24 25.86 15.98
N ALA A 28 -9.70 24.65 16.12
CA ALA A 28 -8.62 24.16 15.27
C ALA A 28 -9.02 24.32 13.79
N PRO A 29 -8.13 24.82 12.92
CA PRO A 29 -8.46 25.03 11.52
C PRO A 29 -8.98 23.73 10.88
N LYS A 30 -10.13 23.81 10.21
CA LYS A 30 -10.73 22.68 9.47
C LYS A 30 -9.73 22.22 8.41
N ARG A 31 -8.99 21.17 8.70
CA ARG A 31 -8.05 20.58 7.73
C ARG A 31 -8.83 19.91 6.60
N ILE A 32 -8.46 20.19 5.37
CA ILE A 32 -9.04 19.55 4.18
C ILE A 32 -8.64 18.06 4.23
N PRO A 33 -9.58 17.11 4.27
CA PRO A 33 -9.28 15.68 4.49
C PRO A 33 -8.32 15.12 3.43
N PHE A 34 -8.40 15.57 2.19
CA PHE A 34 -7.53 15.18 1.09
C PHE A 34 -6.05 15.52 1.36
N VAL A 35 -5.76 16.72 1.79
CA VAL A 35 -4.39 17.18 2.10
C VAL A 35 -3.84 16.42 3.30
N THR A 36 -4.67 16.16 4.30
CA THR A 36 -4.27 15.38 5.48
C THR A 36 -3.86 13.97 5.11
N ASP A 37 -4.64 13.30 4.27
CA ASP A 37 -4.35 11.92 3.86
C ASP A 37 -3.16 11.83 2.88
N ALA A 38 -2.94 12.84 2.04
CA ALA A 38 -1.74 12.93 1.20
C ALA A 38 -0.46 13.06 2.06
N ILE A 39 -0.50 13.91 3.10
CA ILE A 39 0.61 14.05 4.05
C ILE A 39 0.83 12.74 4.81
N ARG A 40 -0.22 12.05 5.24
CA ARG A 40 -0.13 10.74 5.92
C ARG A 40 0.52 9.68 5.04
N LEU A 41 0.17 9.63 3.74
CA LEU A 41 0.79 8.71 2.78
C LEU A 41 2.30 8.95 2.64
N ALA A 42 2.74 10.20 2.65
CA ALA A 42 4.17 10.50 2.64
C ALA A 42 4.84 10.19 4.00
N ARG A 43 4.18 10.54 5.11
CA ARG A 43 4.70 10.33 6.47
C ARG A 43 4.81 8.84 6.86
N VAL A 44 3.98 7.96 6.29
CA VAL A 44 4.02 6.53 6.63
C VAL A 44 5.36 5.87 6.30
N LEU A 45 6.10 6.42 5.34
CA LEU A 45 7.43 5.94 4.96
C LEU A 45 8.50 6.22 6.03
N PHE A 46 8.33 7.30 6.82
CA PHE A 46 9.32 7.76 7.78
C PHE A 46 8.85 7.57 9.24
N SER A 47 7.56 7.53 9.47
CA SER A 47 6.96 7.42 10.80
C SER A 47 5.69 6.55 10.77
N PRO A 48 5.81 5.25 10.41
CA PRO A 48 4.66 4.38 10.22
C PRO A 48 3.82 4.22 11.49
N GLY A 49 4.46 4.08 12.65
CA GLY A 49 3.76 3.91 13.93
C GLY A 49 2.80 5.07 14.20
N ALA A 50 3.27 6.31 14.11
CA ALA A 50 2.45 7.49 14.36
C ALA A 50 1.25 7.59 13.39
N VAL A 51 1.47 7.32 12.09
CA VAL A 51 0.40 7.37 11.09
C VAL A 51 -0.63 6.28 11.34
N PHE A 52 -0.23 5.05 11.63
CA PHE A 52 -1.16 3.97 11.91
C PHE A 52 -1.90 4.14 13.23
N GLU A 53 -1.30 4.75 14.25
CA GLU A 53 -2.02 5.13 15.47
C GLU A 53 -3.10 6.17 15.20
N GLU A 54 -2.84 7.18 14.36
CA GLU A 54 -3.87 8.14 13.91
C GLU A 54 -5.02 7.45 13.17
N GLN A 55 -4.76 6.34 12.46
CA GLN A 55 -5.78 5.57 11.72
C GLN A 55 -6.58 4.59 12.59
N ARG A 56 -6.18 4.36 13.84
CA ARG A 56 -6.82 3.39 14.74
C ARG A 56 -8.30 3.67 14.97
N GLU A 57 -8.65 4.94 15.23
CA GLU A 57 -10.03 5.32 15.54
C GLU A 57 -10.89 5.49 14.28
N LYS A 58 -10.32 6.10 13.25
CA LYS A 58 -11.01 6.44 12.00
C LYS A 58 -10.17 6.01 10.79
N PRO A 59 -10.15 4.71 10.47
CA PRO A 59 -9.40 4.21 9.33
C PRO A 59 -9.93 4.80 8.02
N THR A 60 -9.04 5.48 7.27
CA THR A 60 -9.32 6.05 5.95
C THR A 60 -8.77 5.13 4.86
N VAL A 61 -9.57 4.83 3.86
CA VAL A 61 -9.21 3.93 2.74
C VAL A 61 -9.33 4.67 1.41
N TRP A 62 -10.48 5.33 1.18
CA TRP A 62 -10.86 5.81 -0.14
C TRP A 62 -9.99 6.94 -0.68
N ILE A 63 -9.65 7.93 0.17
CA ILE A 63 -8.79 9.06 -0.25
C ILE A 63 -7.35 8.58 -0.51
N PRO A 64 -6.69 7.81 0.38
CA PRO A 64 -5.38 7.22 0.10
C PRO A 64 -5.37 6.32 -1.15
N TRP A 65 -6.39 5.47 -1.34
CA TRP A 65 -6.54 4.64 -2.55
C TRP A 65 -6.63 5.50 -3.82
N LEU A 66 -7.46 6.56 -3.80
CA LEU A 66 -7.61 7.45 -4.95
C LEU A 66 -6.29 8.16 -5.28
N LEU A 67 -5.57 8.67 -4.26
CA LEU A 67 -4.26 9.31 -4.44
C LEU A 67 -3.25 8.36 -5.07
N LEU A 68 -3.15 7.12 -4.56
CA LEU A 68 -2.26 6.11 -5.10
C LEU A 68 -2.64 5.74 -6.54
N SER A 69 -3.94 5.61 -6.82
CA SER A 69 -4.45 5.32 -8.16
C SER A 69 -4.09 6.42 -9.17
N VAL A 70 -4.30 7.68 -8.79
CA VAL A 70 -3.93 8.84 -9.63
C VAL A 70 -2.42 8.85 -9.89
N LEU A 71 -1.62 8.58 -8.85
CA LEU A 71 -0.16 8.54 -8.98
C LEU A 71 0.29 7.40 -9.90
N MET A 72 -0.28 6.19 -9.77
CA MET A 72 0.01 5.06 -10.65
C MET A 72 -0.35 5.35 -12.10
N VAL A 73 -1.52 5.92 -12.35
CA VAL A 73 -1.95 6.33 -13.69
C VAL A 73 -1.00 7.39 -14.26
N ALA A 74 -0.63 8.40 -13.48
CA ALA A 74 0.31 9.43 -13.90
C ALA A 74 1.68 8.85 -14.30
N VAL A 75 2.22 7.93 -13.50
CA VAL A 75 3.48 7.24 -13.80
C VAL A 75 3.39 6.44 -15.09
N THR A 76 2.26 5.77 -15.34
CA THR A 76 2.02 5.04 -16.58
C THR A 76 2.02 5.97 -17.80
N PHE A 77 1.38 7.13 -17.69
CA PHE A 77 1.40 8.13 -18.78
C PHE A 77 2.80 8.69 -19.05
N VAL A 78 3.62 8.91 -18.03
CA VAL A 78 5.02 9.35 -18.20
C VAL A 78 5.83 8.33 -19.00
N ASN A 79 5.55 7.02 -18.84
CA ASN A 79 6.23 5.95 -19.55
C ASN A 79 5.54 5.52 -20.85
N LEU A 80 4.49 6.21 -21.27
CA LEU A 80 3.71 5.84 -22.44
C LEU A 80 4.55 5.66 -23.72
N PRO A 81 5.55 6.51 -24.06
CA PRO A 81 6.38 6.32 -25.25
C PRO A 81 7.11 4.97 -25.23
N VAL A 82 7.70 4.61 -24.08
CA VAL A 82 8.43 3.35 -23.90
C VAL A 82 7.48 2.15 -23.97
N THR A 83 6.31 2.27 -23.34
CA THR A 83 5.27 1.22 -23.39
C THR A 83 4.76 1.00 -24.81
N ARG A 84 4.54 2.06 -25.58
CA ARG A 84 4.15 1.99 -27.00
C ARG A 84 5.19 1.24 -27.83
N GLN A 85 6.46 1.57 -27.65
CA GLN A 85 7.55 0.90 -28.35
C GLN A 85 7.55 -0.62 -28.05
N ALA A 86 7.46 -1.00 -26.78
CA ALA A 86 7.41 -2.40 -26.39
C ALA A 86 6.19 -3.15 -26.96
N MET A 87 5.02 -2.49 -26.98
CA MET A 87 3.81 -3.08 -27.58
C MET A 87 3.96 -3.30 -29.08
N ARG A 88 4.57 -2.35 -29.81
CA ARG A 88 4.86 -2.50 -31.25
C ARG A 88 5.80 -3.66 -31.50
N LEU A 89 6.93 -3.73 -30.79
CA LEU A 89 7.88 -4.83 -30.90
C LEU A 89 7.24 -6.19 -30.62
N ALA A 90 6.38 -6.26 -29.59
CA ALA A 90 5.65 -7.48 -29.27
C ALA A 90 4.64 -7.89 -30.35
N ALA A 91 4.02 -6.93 -31.05
CA ALA A 91 3.10 -7.18 -32.14
C ALA A 91 3.87 -7.63 -33.42
N GLU A 92 4.98 -6.97 -33.74
CA GLU A 92 5.87 -7.34 -34.83
C GLU A 92 6.43 -8.76 -34.66
N ALA A 93 6.85 -9.13 -33.45
CA ALA A 93 7.33 -10.48 -33.12
C ALA A 93 6.26 -11.56 -33.36
N ARG A 94 4.96 -11.19 -33.28
CA ARG A 94 3.83 -12.10 -33.59
C ARG A 94 3.38 -12.07 -35.02
N GLY A 95 4.03 -11.26 -35.89
CA GLY A 95 3.63 -11.06 -37.30
C GLY A 95 2.28 -10.33 -37.44
N GLN A 96 1.81 -9.64 -36.42
CA GLN A 96 0.53 -8.93 -36.44
C GLN A 96 0.77 -7.42 -36.25
N PRO A 97 0.56 -6.58 -37.26
CA PRO A 97 0.65 -5.14 -37.11
C PRO A 97 -0.42 -4.66 -36.12
N MET A 98 -0.02 -3.78 -35.19
CA MET A 98 -0.95 -3.24 -34.18
C MET A 98 -1.90 -2.23 -34.83
N PRO A 99 -3.22 -2.45 -34.82
CA PRO A 99 -4.18 -1.46 -35.28
C PRO A 99 -4.11 -0.18 -34.44
N ALA A 100 -4.24 0.99 -35.04
CA ALA A 100 -4.24 2.27 -34.31
C ALA A 100 -5.34 2.33 -33.21
N ALA A 101 -6.48 1.69 -33.44
CA ALA A 101 -7.54 1.58 -32.48
C ALA A 101 -7.12 0.78 -31.20
N ALA A 102 -6.26 -0.22 -31.33
CA ALA A 102 -5.79 -1.02 -30.20
C ALA A 102 -4.96 -0.19 -29.22
N GLU A 103 -4.21 0.79 -29.69
CA GLU A 103 -3.44 1.70 -28.85
C GLU A 103 -4.36 2.60 -27.99
N SER A 104 -5.42 3.14 -28.58
CA SER A 104 -6.41 3.97 -27.86
C SER A 104 -7.17 3.16 -26.83
N ILE A 105 -7.57 1.93 -27.15
CA ILE A 105 -8.24 1.01 -26.23
C ILE A 105 -7.30 0.65 -25.07
N ALA A 106 -6.03 0.39 -25.33
CA ALA A 106 -5.05 0.07 -24.29
C ALA A 106 -4.85 1.24 -23.33
N MET A 107 -4.86 2.49 -23.80
CA MET A 107 -4.78 3.67 -22.93
C MET A 107 -6.00 3.83 -22.04
N VAL A 108 -7.21 3.76 -22.60
CA VAL A 108 -8.46 3.88 -21.84
C VAL A 108 -8.56 2.76 -20.80
N SER A 109 -8.24 1.53 -21.22
CA SER A 109 -8.25 0.39 -20.30
C SER A 109 -7.25 0.56 -19.15
N THR A 110 -6.08 1.12 -19.38
CA THR A 110 -5.09 1.37 -18.32
C THR A 110 -5.65 2.34 -17.27
N VAL A 111 -6.30 3.43 -17.66
CA VAL A 111 -6.87 4.40 -16.73
C VAL A 111 -7.95 3.78 -15.84
N VAL A 112 -8.75 2.86 -16.40
CA VAL A 112 -9.85 2.21 -15.66
C VAL A 112 -9.36 0.99 -14.88
N ILE A 113 -8.52 0.16 -15.50
CA ILE A 113 -8.08 -1.12 -14.90
C ILE A 113 -7.10 -0.88 -13.74
N THR A 114 -6.21 0.11 -13.84
CA THR A 114 -5.19 0.34 -12.80
C THR A 114 -5.80 0.61 -11.41
N PRO A 115 -6.75 1.55 -11.24
CA PRO A 115 -7.41 1.78 -9.95
C PRO A 115 -8.17 0.56 -9.45
N LEU A 116 -8.87 -0.13 -10.36
CA LEU A 116 -9.64 -1.32 -10.02
C LEU A 116 -8.73 -2.47 -9.58
N PHE A 117 -7.62 -2.68 -10.28
CA PHE A 117 -6.62 -3.69 -9.93
C PHE A 117 -6.00 -3.40 -8.56
N LEU A 118 -5.63 -2.14 -8.29
CA LEU A 118 -5.13 -1.74 -6.97
C LEU A 118 -6.15 -2.03 -5.87
N LEU A 119 -7.43 -1.72 -6.10
CA LEU A 119 -8.49 -1.99 -5.13
C LEU A 119 -8.65 -3.50 -4.88
N ILE A 120 -8.64 -4.31 -5.94
CA ILE A 120 -8.71 -5.77 -5.82
C ILE A 120 -7.52 -6.30 -5.00
N MET A 121 -6.31 -5.82 -5.27
CA MET A 121 -5.11 -6.22 -4.53
C MET A 121 -5.17 -5.83 -3.05
N ILE A 122 -5.70 -4.65 -2.72
CA ILE A 122 -5.95 -4.21 -1.34
C ILE A 122 -6.97 -5.13 -0.67
N LEU A 123 -8.08 -5.44 -1.34
CA LEU A 123 -9.12 -6.32 -0.82
C LEU A 123 -8.60 -7.75 -0.57
N VAL A 124 -7.83 -8.29 -1.51
CA VAL A 124 -7.22 -9.63 -1.39
C VAL A 124 -6.25 -9.65 -0.22
N SER A 125 -5.34 -8.66 -0.13
CA SER A 125 -4.38 -8.58 0.98
C SER A 125 -5.07 -8.43 2.33
N ALA A 126 -6.08 -7.57 2.43
CA ALA A 126 -6.87 -7.39 3.64
C ALA A 126 -7.65 -8.67 3.99
N GLY A 127 -8.20 -9.37 3.00
CA GLY A 127 -8.91 -10.63 3.17
C GLY A 127 -8.01 -11.74 3.71
N ILE A 128 -6.80 -11.88 3.17
CA ILE A 128 -5.83 -12.87 3.65
C ILE A 128 -5.41 -12.56 5.08
N MET A 129 -5.06 -11.30 5.38
CA MET A 129 -4.73 -10.87 6.74
C MET A 129 -5.89 -11.13 7.71
N TYR A 130 -7.13 -10.87 7.29
CA TYR A 130 -8.33 -11.12 8.07
C TYR A 130 -8.47 -12.61 8.40
N LEU A 131 -8.33 -13.50 7.41
CA LEU A 131 -8.43 -14.95 7.61
C LEU A 131 -7.34 -15.49 8.54
N VAL A 132 -6.09 -15.02 8.39
CA VAL A 132 -4.99 -15.42 9.27
C VAL A 132 -5.25 -14.99 10.70
N LEU A 133 -5.70 -13.75 10.91
CA LEU A 133 -5.99 -13.23 12.25
C LEU A 133 -7.21 -13.92 12.88
N LEU A 134 -8.23 -14.21 12.10
CA LEU A 134 -9.38 -14.98 12.55
C LEU A 134 -8.98 -16.39 13.01
N ALA A 135 -8.10 -17.05 12.25
CA ALA A 135 -7.57 -18.38 12.60
C ALA A 135 -6.72 -18.38 13.89
N THR A 136 -6.14 -17.22 14.25
CA THR A 136 -5.37 -17.04 15.50
C THR A 136 -6.23 -16.55 16.67
N GLY A 137 -7.56 -16.44 16.49
CA GLY A 137 -8.51 -15.99 17.52
C GLY A 137 -8.50 -14.49 17.76
N GLY A 138 -7.95 -13.69 16.87
CA GLY A 138 -7.94 -12.22 16.95
C GLY A 138 -9.27 -11.60 16.53
N GLU A 139 -9.74 -10.65 17.34
CA GLU A 139 -10.83 -9.76 16.91
C GLU A 139 -10.26 -8.62 16.09
N VAL A 140 -10.71 -8.48 14.84
CA VAL A 140 -10.19 -7.49 13.89
C VAL A 140 -11.29 -6.88 13.03
N ARG A 141 -11.09 -5.61 12.67
CA ARG A 141 -12.00 -4.88 11.79
C ARG A 141 -11.46 -4.93 10.36
N PHE A 142 -12.21 -5.51 9.44
CA PHE A 142 -11.81 -5.59 8.03
C PHE A 142 -11.41 -4.23 7.43
N LYS A 143 -12.11 -3.15 7.81
CA LYS A 143 -11.79 -1.80 7.37
C LYS A 143 -10.40 -1.32 7.83
N GLY A 144 -9.96 -1.71 9.02
CA GLY A 144 -8.62 -1.39 9.52
C GLY A 144 -7.53 -2.13 8.74
N LEU A 145 -7.78 -3.39 8.37
CA LEU A 145 -6.87 -4.15 7.51
C LEU A 145 -6.80 -3.58 6.09
N MET A 146 -7.94 -3.17 5.52
CA MET A 146 -7.97 -2.43 4.24
C MET A 146 -7.16 -1.13 4.32
N CYS A 147 -7.32 -0.37 5.40
CA CYS A 147 -6.53 0.85 5.62
C CYS A 147 -5.03 0.52 5.64
N THR A 148 -4.63 -0.49 6.41
CA THR A 148 -3.24 -0.95 6.50
C THR A 148 -2.68 -1.35 5.12
N ALA A 149 -3.42 -2.17 4.36
CA ALA A 149 -3.03 -2.59 3.02
C ALA A 149 -2.92 -1.40 2.06
N THR A 150 -3.84 -0.43 2.14
CA THR A 150 -3.83 0.77 1.31
C THR A 150 -2.58 1.61 1.57
N PHE A 151 -2.27 1.89 2.84
CA PHE A 151 -1.06 2.65 3.18
C PHE A 151 0.23 1.90 2.84
N ALA A 152 0.26 0.57 3.00
CA ALA A 152 1.41 -0.26 2.62
C ALA A 152 1.64 -0.27 1.09
N SER A 153 0.60 -0.08 0.29
CA SER A 153 0.69 -0.02 -1.18
C SER A 153 1.55 1.14 -1.69
N ILE A 154 1.84 2.17 -0.86
CA ILE A 154 2.76 3.26 -1.22
C ILE A 154 4.16 2.74 -1.60
N ILE A 155 4.61 1.65 -0.96
CA ILE A 155 5.91 1.04 -1.28
C ILE A 155 5.91 0.48 -2.71
N GLY A 156 4.80 -0.17 -3.12
CA GLY A 156 4.64 -0.65 -4.51
C GLY A 156 4.61 0.50 -5.52
N VAL A 157 4.00 1.63 -5.16
CA VAL A 157 4.00 2.84 -6.00
C VAL A 157 5.41 3.43 -6.11
N LEU A 158 6.20 3.44 -5.02
CA LEU A 158 7.61 3.85 -5.07
C LEU A 158 8.44 2.96 -6.00
N GLN A 159 8.23 1.64 -5.94
CA GLN A 159 8.85 0.69 -6.86
C GLN A 159 8.47 1.01 -8.31
N LEU A 160 7.18 1.29 -8.58
CA LEU A 160 6.70 1.67 -9.91
C LEU A 160 7.34 2.98 -10.40
N VAL A 161 7.47 3.98 -9.55
CA VAL A 161 8.14 5.25 -9.88
C VAL A 161 9.61 5.02 -10.22
N LEU A 162 10.32 4.21 -9.42
CA LEU A 162 11.72 3.89 -9.69
C LEU A 162 11.88 3.11 -11.01
N MET A 163 11.00 2.14 -11.26
CA MET A 163 10.96 1.43 -12.55
C MET A 163 10.75 2.40 -13.71
N ALA A 164 9.82 3.35 -13.54
CA ALA A 164 9.53 4.38 -14.51
C ALA A 164 10.74 5.26 -14.84
N ILE A 165 11.50 5.65 -13.82
CA ILE A 165 12.73 6.44 -13.96
C ILE A 165 13.77 5.64 -14.77
N VAL A 166 13.99 4.38 -14.40
CA VAL A 166 14.95 3.50 -15.10
C VAL A 166 14.57 3.34 -16.57
N LEU A 167 13.29 3.08 -16.86
CA LEU A 167 12.80 2.94 -18.24
C LEU A 167 12.95 4.24 -19.02
N LYS A 168 12.67 5.38 -18.42
CA LYS A 168 12.83 6.70 -19.05
C LYS A 168 14.30 7.01 -19.34
N LEU A 169 15.22 6.68 -18.43
CA LEU A 169 16.65 6.84 -18.64
C LEU A 169 17.19 5.93 -19.77
N ARG A 170 16.60 4.72 -19.89
CA ARG A 170 16.93 3.78 -20.95
C ARG A 170 16.45 4.27 -22.34
N GLY A 171 15.36 5.04 -22.35
CA GLY A 171 14.74 5.59 -23.56
C GLY A 171 14.08 4.52 -24.47
N PRO A 172 13.29 4.94 -25.45
CA PRO A 172 12.64 4.02 -26.40
C PRO A 172 13.66 3.22 -27.23
N GLU A 173 14.81 3.83 -27.57
CA GLU A 173 15.89 3.19 -28.35
C GLU A 173 16.58 2.05 -27.58
N GLY A 174 16.56 2.10 -26.26
CA GLY A 174 17.08 1.03 -25.40
C GLY A 174 16.14 -0.17 -25.26
N ILE A 175 14.92 -0.08 -25.79
CA ILE A 175 13.93 -1.16 -25.78
C ILE A 175 13.97 -1.88 -27.12
N ARG A 176 14.62 -3.03 -27.16
CA ARG A 176 14.75 -3.88 -28.35
C ARG A 176 13.79 -5.06 -28.34
N THR A 177 13.38 -5.49 -27.16
CA THR A 177 12.45 -6.60 -26.94
C THR A 177 11.43 -6.23 -25.88
N ALA A 178 10.29 -6.95 -25.82
CA ALA A 178 9.32 -6.79 -24.74
C ALA A 178 9.92 -7.13 -23.35
N ALA A 179 10.97 -7.97 -23.31
CA ALA A 179 11.67 -8.31 -22.08
C ALA A 179 12.45 -7.12 -21.50
N ASP A 180 12.89 -6.16 -22.30
CA ASP A 180 13.62 -4.98 -21.86
C ASP A 180 12.76 -4.03 -20.99
N MET A 181 11.43 -4.17 -21.05
CA MET A 181 10.49 -3.50 -20.16
C MET A 181 10.54 -4.02 -18.72
N GLN A 182 11.09 -5.20 -18.54
CA GLN A 182 11.16 -5.81 -17.21
C GLN A 182 12.37 -5.28 -16.46
N VAL A 183 12.12 -4.35 -15.54
CA VAL A 183 13.13 -3.87 -14.60
C VAL A 183 12.94 -4.66 -13.30
N SER A 184 13.93 -5.49 -12.96
CA SER A 184 13.90 -6.23 -11.71
C SER A 184 14.58 -5.43 -10.59
N PHE A 185 14.12 -5.66 -9.37
CA PHE A 185 14.70 -5.19 -8.12
C PHE A 185 14.77 -6.34 -7.10
N GLY A 186 14.54 -7.57 -7.56
CA GLY A 186 14.46 -8.75 -6.71
C GLY A 186 15.75 -9.55 -6.66
N LEU A 187 15.67 -10.71 -5.98
CA LEU A 187 16.79 -11.64 -5.87
C LEU A 187 17.20 -12.27 -7.20
N ASP A 188 16.38 -12.18 -8.23
CA ASP A 188 16.70 -12.61 -9.59
C ASP A 188 17.92 -11.85 -10.18
N LEU A 189 18.21 -10.64 -9.69
CA LEU A 189 19.44 -9.90 -10.04
C LEU A 189 20.75 -10.58 -9.60
N LEU A 190 20.68 -11.48 -8.63
CA LEU A 190 21.81 -12.24 -8.12
C LEU A 190 22.10 -13.49 -8.95
N LEU A 191 21.23 -13.82 -9.90
CA LEU A 191 21.39 -14.99 -10.75
C LEU A 191 22.43 -14.71 -11.85
N PRO A 192 23.24 -15.70 -12.21
CA PRO A 192 24.07 -15.64 -13.41
C PRO A 192 23.22 -15.44 -14.66
N ALA A 193 23.74 -14.70 -15.64
CA ALA A 193 23.01 -14.37 -16.87
C ALA A 193 22.63 -15.60 -17.72
N ASP A 194 23.32 -16.73 -17.53
CA ASP A 194 23.10 -18.02 -18.17
C ASP A 194 22.23 -18.99 -17.35
N ALA A 195 21.77 -18.56 -16.17
CA ALA A 195 20.92 -19.39 -15.34
C ALA A 195 19.56 -19.64 -16.02
N SER A 196 19.29 -20.89 -16.40
CA SER A 196 18.01 -21.31 -16.94
C SER A 196 17.13 -21.88 -15.83
N LEU A 197 16.38 -21.02 -15.14
CA LEU A 197 15.42 -21.42 -14.11
C LEU A 197 14.00 -21.54 -14.70
N PRO A 198 13.16 -22.42 -14.13
CA PRO A 198 11.73 -22.37 -14.43
C PRO A 198 11.17 -20.98 -14.16
N LYS A 199 10.34 -20.43 -15.06
CA LYS A 199 9.78 -19.06 -14.97
C LYS A 199 9.05 -18.80 -13.65
N PHE A 200 8.44 -19.82 -13.08
CA PHE A 200 7.82 -19.74 -11.76
C PHE A 200 8.85 -19.41 -10.66
N VAL A 201 10.02 -20.08 -10.68
CA VAL A 201 11.10 -19.83 -9.72
C VAL A 201 11.69 -18.44 -9.93
N GLU A 202 11.92 -18.03 -11.18
CA GLU A 202 12.33 -16.69 -11.52
C GLU A 202 11.34 -15.63 -10.99
N GLY A 203 10.03 -15.89 -11.17
CA GLY A 203 8.96 -15.04 -10.62
C GLY A 203 8.99 -14.92 -9.10
N LEU A 204 9.26 -16.03 -8.38
CA LEU A 204 9.43 -16.02 -6.93
C LEU A 204 10.63 -15.16 -6.52
N LEU A 205 11.78 -15.35 -7.15
CA LEU A 205 12.99 -14.59 -6.84
C LEU A 205 12.82 -13.09 -7.13
N ARG A 206 12.17 -12.75 -8.23
CA ARG A 206 11.81 -11.37 -8.60
C ARG A 206 10.85 -10.73 -7.59
N GLY A 207 9.91 -11.51 -7.06
CA GLY A 207 8.94 -11.05 -6.06
C GLY A 207 9.55 -10.74 -4.70
N VAL A 208 10.74 -11.30 -4.38
CA VAL A 208 11.47 -10.97 -3.15
C VAL A 208 12.42 -9.81 -3.43
N SER A 209 12.00 -8.60 -3.09
CA SER A 209 12.71 -7.35 -3.32
C SER A 209 12.73 -6.49 -2.05
N PRO A 210 13.61 -5.49 -1.93
CA PRO A 210 13.58 -4.54 -0.81
C PRO A 210 12.21 -3.86 -0.66
N PHE A 211 11.51 -3.60 -1.76
CA PHE A 211 10.18 -3.00 -1.77
C PHE A 211 9.12 -3.95 -1.21
N SER A 212 9.13 -5.21 -1.63
CA SER A 212 8.18 -6.21 -1.12
C SER A 212 8.39 -6.49 0.37
N LEU A 213 9.65 -6.56 0.82
CA LEU A 213 9.98 -6.68 2.25
C LEU A 213 9.60 -5.41 3.04
N GLY A 214 9.79 -4.23 2.47
CA GLY A 214 9.31 -2.97 3.05
C GLY A 214 7.79 -2.94 3.18
N SER A 215 7.07 -3.39 2.17
CA SER A 215 5.60 -3.50 2.20
C SER A 215 5.13 -4.50 3.26
N LEU A 216 5.79 -5.68 3.37
CA LEU A 216 5.54 -6.66 4.42
C LEU A 216 5.71 -6.05 5.82
N ALA A 217 6.83 -5.37 6.06
CA ALA A 217 7.08 -4.71 7.34
C ALA A 217 6.02 -3.65 7.64
N LEU A 218 5.67 -2.83 6.65
CA LEU A 218 4.67 -1.78 6.81
C LEU A 218 3.28 -2.35 7.11
N MET A 219 2.90 -3.48 6.47
CA MET A 219 1.67 -4.22 6.80
C MET A 219 1.70 -4.75 8.23
N ALA A 220 2.81 -5.36 8.68
CA ALA A 220 2.92 -5.87 10.05
C ALA A 220 2.81 -4.74 11.09
N PHE A 221 3.47 -3.60 10.88
CA PHE A 221 3.32 -2.43 11.74
C PHE A 221 1.88 -1.89 11.76
N GLY A 222 1.24 -1.83 10.59
CA GLY A 222 -0.13 -1.35 10.48
C GLY A 222 -1.13 -2.26 11.19
N VAL A 223 -1.05 -3.57 11.01
CA VAL A 223 -1.91 -4.53 11.71
C VAL A 223 -1.73 -4.42 13.22
N HIS A 224 -0.47 -4.34 13.70
CA HIS A 224 -0.17 -4.18 15.12
C HIS A 224 -0.78 -2.89 15.68
N ALA A 225 -0.58 -1.76 15.01
CA ALA A 225 -1.00 -0.45 15.50
C ALA A 225 -2.51 -0.22 15.36
N VAL A 226 -3.11 -0.52 14.18
CA VAL A 226 -4.53 -0.23 13.89
C VAL A 226 -5.46 -1.20 14.60
N GLU A 227 -5.14 -2.50 14.57
CA GLU A 227 -6.00 -3.57 15.11
C GLU A 227 -5.56 -4.05 16.51
N ARG A 228 -4.56 -3.44 17.12
CA ARG A 228 -4.04 -3.80 18.46
C ARG A 228 -3.64 -5.26 18.60
N GLN A 229 -3.25 -5.88 17.51
CA GLN A 229 -2.82 -7.28 17.53
C GLN A 229 -1.44 -7.42 18.15
N THR A 230 -1.13 -8.59 18.71
CA THR A 230 0.23 -8.90 19.15
C THR A 230 1.20 -8.81 17.98
N LYS A 231 2.47 -8.50 18.24
CA LYS A 231 3.50 -8.45 17.19
C LYS A 231 3.56 -9.75 16.39
N GLY A 232 3.49 -10.92 17.07
CA GLY A 232 3.50 -12.22 16.42
C GLY A 232 2.32 -12.40 15.46
N ALA A 233 1.09 -12.12 15.89
CA ALA A 233 -0.10 -12.22 15.05
C ALA A 233 -0.04 -11.25 13.85
N ALA A 234 0.43 -10.01 14.07
CA ALA A 234 0.58 -9.02 13.01
C ALA A 234 1.59 -9.47 11.95
N TRP A 235 2.75 -9.97 12.36
CA TRP A 235 3.75 -10.51 11.43
C TRP A 235 3.24 -11.77 10.71
N SER A 236 2.53 -12.68 11.38
CA SER A 236 1.93 -13.85 10.74
C SER A 236 0.92 -13.45 9.65
N ALA A 237 0.04 -12.49 9.93
CA ALA A 237 -0.94 -11.99 8.97
C ALA A 237 -0.28 -11.32 7.75
N ALA A 238 0.70 -10.45 7.99
CA ALA A 238 1.45 -9.78 6.93
C ALA A 238 2.24 -10.78 6.08
N THR A 239 2.92 -11.75 6.71
CA THR A 239 3.67 -12.80 6.02
C THR A 239 2.74 -13.70 5.20
N GLY A 240 1.58 -14.08 5.73
CA GLY A 240 0.56 -14.83 4.99
C GLY A 240 0.12 -14.10 3.72
N SER A 241 -0.21 -12.82 3.84
CA SER A 241 -0.55 -11.97 2.68
C SER A 241 0.60 -11.87 1.67
N PHE A 242 1.82 -11.68 2.15
CA PHE A 242 3.01 -11.60 1.31
C PHE A 242 3.26 -12.90 0.54
N LEU A 243 3.23 -14.06 1.21
CA LEU A 243 3.47 -15.36 0.58
C LEU A 243 2.43 -15.68 -0.49
N VAL A 244 1.15 -15.42 -0.22
CA VAL A 244 0.10 -15.61 -1.23
C VAL A 244 0.32 -14.70 -2.42
N SER A 245 0.62 -13.42 -2.20
CA SER A 245 0.91 -12.46 -3.28
C SER A 245 2.13 -12.88 -4.10
N LEU A 246 3.17 -13.40 -3.44
CA LEU A 246 4.39 -13.90 -4.08
C LEU A 246 4.10 -15.11 -4.98
N VAL A 247 3.35 -16.10 -4.48
CA VAL A 247 2.98 -17.30 -5.24
C VAL A 247 2.08 -16.95 -6.42
N VAL A 248 1.08 -16.10 -6.20
CA VAL A 248 0.18 -15.62 -7.26
C VAL A 248 0.95 -14.85 -8.34
N GLY A 249 1.84 -13.95 -7.95
CA GLY A 249 2.71 -13.22 -8.88
C GLY A 249 3.62 -14.12 -9.70
N ALA A 250 4.25 -15.12 -9.05
CA ALA A 250 5.09 -16.09 -9.71
C ALA A 250 4.30 -17.00 -10.69
N PHE A 251 3.07 -17.36 -10.32
CA PHE A 251 2.18 -18.14 -11.19
C PHE A 251 1.85 -17.36 -12.47
N PHE A 252 1.45 -16.10 -12.37
CA PHE A 252 1.19 -15.26 -13.55
C PHE A 252 2.45 -15.01 -14.38
N ALA A 253 3.61 -14.85 -13.77
CA ALA A 253 4.89 -14.79 -14.49
C ALA A 253 5.17 -16.06 -15.30
N GLY A 254 4.83 -17.23 -14.75
CA GLY A 254 4.91 -18.53 -15.43
C GLY A 254 3.98 -18.63 -16.63
N LEU A 255 2.74 -18.14 -16.52
CA LEU A 255 1.75 -18.18 -17.62
C LEU A 255 2.06 -17.18 -18.75
N GLY A 256 2.58 -15.99 -18.42
CA GLY A 256 2.89 -14.93 -19.39
C GLY A 256 4.10 -15.23 -20.28
N GLY A 257 4.85 -16.26 -19.97
CA GLY A 257 6.00 -16.69 -20.74
C GLY A 257 5.63 -17.70 -21.82
N GLY A 258 4.95 -17.27 -22.88
CA GLY A 258 4.82 -18.08 -24.10
C GLY A 258 6.17 -18.66 -24.53
N SER A 259 6.16 -19.92 -24.97
CA SER A 259 7.30 -20.72 -25.42
C SER A 259 8.33 -19.88 -26.17
N ARG A 260 9.58 -19.91 -25.67
CA ARG A 260 10.74 -19.59 -26.50
C ARG A 260 10.92 -20.65 -27.55
#